data_4c581111b8a41f854a07b8e124066a1b
#
_entry.id   4c581111b8a41f854a07b8e124066a1b
#
_cell.length_a   1.000
_cell.length_b   1.000
_cell.length_c   1.000
_cell.angle_alpha   90.00
_cell.angle_beta   90.00
_cell.angle_gamma   90.00
#
_symmetry.space_group_name_H-M   'P 1'
#
loop_
_entity.id
_entity.type
_entity.pdbx_description
1 polymer ?
#
loop_
_entity_poly.entity_id
_entity_poly.type
_entity_poly.pdbx_seq_one_letter_code
_entity_poly.pdbx_strand_id
1 'polypeptide(L)'
;VTTTTHKTLRGPRGGLILARANADIEKKLNSAVFPGAQGGPLEHVIAAKAICFKEALQPEFKAYQQQVVKNAQAMAGVFIERGFDVVSGGTQNHLFLLSLIKQEISGKDADAALGKAFITVNKNSVPNDPRSPFVTSGLRFGTPAVTTRGFKEAECKELAGWICDILADLSNEAVIDAVREKVKAICKKLPVYGA
;
A
#
# COMPACT_ATOMS: atom_id res chain seq x y z
N VAL A 1 -18.93 -7.62 9.31
CA VAL A 1 -17.72 -6.97 8.71
C VAL A 1 -16.71 -8.04 8.36
N THR A 2 -16.11 -7.94 7.18
CA THR A 2 -15.01 -8.81 6.76
C THR A 2 -13.76 -7.97 6.52
N THR A 3 -12.60 -8.53 6.84
CA THR A 3 -11.31 -7.88 6.57
C THR A 3 -10.22 -8.93 6.34
N THR A 4 -9.07 -8.50 5.90
CA THR A 4 -7.86 -9.32 5.80
C THR A 4 -6.93 -9.04 6.97
N THR A 5 -6.17 -10.04 7.39
CA THR A 5 -5.17 -9.91 8.47
C THR A 5 -3.78 -9.48 7.96
N HIS A 6 -3.51 -9.60 6.67
CA HIS A 6 -2.19 -9.44 6.05
C HIS A 6 -1.94 -8.07 5.38
N LYS A 7 -2.80 -7.08 5.62
CA LYS A 7 -2.64 -5.70 5.10
C LYS A 7 -2.27 -4.75 6.23
N THR A 8 -3.12 -3.76 6.54
CA THR A 8 -2.82 -2.78 7.60
C THR A 8 -2.67 -3.39 8.99
N LEU A 9 -3.29 -4.53 9.27
CA LEU A 9 -3.05 -5.27 10.53
C LEU A 9 -1.65 -5.89 10.61
N ARG A 10 -0.94 -6.01 9.50
CA ARG A 10 0.45 -6.51 9.44
C ARG A 10 0.60 -7.96 9.97
N GLY A 11 -0.46 -8.76 9.81
CA GLY A 11 -0.50 -10.15 10.27
C GLY A 11 -0.25 -11.16 9.16
N PRO A 12 -0.49 -12.44 9.43
CA PRO A 12 -0.37 -13.51 8.45
C PRO A 12 -1.45 -13.38 7.38
N ARG A 13 -1.22 -14.01 6.23
CA ARG A 13 -2.21 -14.08 5.16
C ARG A 13 -3.45 -14.84 5.64
N GLY A 14 -4.60 -14.18 5.53
CA GLY A 14 -5.87 -14.75 5.97
C GLY A 14 -6.99 -13.71 6.04
N GLY A 15 -8.17 -14.16 6.42
CA GLY A 15 -9.36 -13.34 6.61
C GLY A 15 -9.83 -13.33 8.07
N LEU A 16 -10.70 -12.39 8.35
CA LEU A 16 -11.38 -12.21 9.62
C LEU A 16 -12.82 -11.79 9.35
N ILE A 17 -13.78 -12.43 10.01
CA ILE A 17 -15.19 -12.08 9.98
C ILE A 17 -15.61 -11.68 11.39
N LEU A 18 -16.21 -10.51 11.51
CA LEU A 18 -16.76 -9.98 12.76
C LEU A 18 -18.27 -9.74 12.58
N ALA A 19 -19.06 -10.26 13.48
CA ALA A 19 -20.51 -10.08 13.51
C ALA A 19 -20.96 -9.73 14.92
N ARG A 20 -22.09 -9.04 15.04
CA ARG A 20 -22.78 -8.91 16.32
C ARG A 20 -23.34 -10.29 16.71
N ALA A 21 -23.40 -10.58 17.99
CA ALA A 21 -23.96 -11.82 18.53
C ALA A 21 -25.39 -12.08 17.96
N ASN A 22 -25.53 -13.18 17.23
CA ASN A 22 -26.78 -13.68 16.66
C ASN A 22 -26.58 -15.15 16.29
N ALA A 23 -27.24 -16.02 17.01
CA ALA A 23 -27.05 -17.48 16.90
C ALA A 23 -27.28 -18.03 15.48
N ASP A 24 -28.28 -17.50 14.75
CA ASP A 24 -28.59 -17.96 13.38
C ASP A 24 -27.49 -17.50 12.38
N ILE A 25 -26.99 -16.27 12.54
CA ILE A 25 -25.91 -15.75 11.70
C ILE A 25 -24.61 -16.50 12.01
N GLU A 26 -24.27 -16.68 13.27
CA GLU A 26 -23.08 -17.41 13.72
C GLU A 26 -23.06 -18.85 13.18
N LYS A 27 -24.18 -19.57 13.27
CA LYS A 27 -24.28 -20.89 12.71
C LYS A 27 -24.06 -20.93 11.20
N LYS A 28 -24.64 -19.98 10.47
CA LYS A 28 -24.46 -19.87 9.01
C LYS A 28 -23.02 -19.50 8.63
N LEU A 29 -22.41 -18.55 9.34
CA LEU A 29 -21.01 -18.17 9.11
C LEU A 29 -20.06 -19.33 9.37
N ASN A 30 -20.23 -20.05 10.49
CA ASN A 30 -19.41 -21.20 10.81
C ASN A 30 -19.57 -22.32 9.77
N SER A 31 -20.80 -22.63 9.36
CA SER A 31 -21.05 -23.61 8.33
C SER A 31 -20.50 -23.21 6.95
N ALA A 32 -20.56 -21.94 6.60
CA ALA A 32 -20.00 -21.43 5.34
C ALA A 32 -18.47 -21.51 5.33
N VAL A 33 -17.83 -21.29 6.46
CA VAL A 33 -16.38 -21.45 6.60
C VAL A 33 -16.01 -22.93 6.58
N PHE A 34 -16.61 -23.75 7.45
CA PHE A 34 -16.37 -25.18 7.52
C PHE A 34 -17.70 -25.96 7.71
N PRO A 35 -17.96 -26.91 6.85
CA PRO A 35 -17.15 -27.44 5.74
C PRO A 35 -17.37 -26.73 4.41
N GLY A 36 -18.05 -25.56 4.38
CA GLY A 36 -18.49 -24.93 3.14
C GLY A 36 -17.35 -24.52 2.21
N ALA A 37 -16.32 -23.83 2.73
CA ALA A 37 -15.23 -23.30 1.94
C ALA A 37 -13.84 -23.80 2.37
N GLN A 38 -13.69 -24.25 3.60
CA GLN A 38 -12.42 -24.67 4.19
C GLN A 38 -12.50 -26.10 4.74
N GLY A 39 -11.33 -26.72 4.98
CA GLY A 39 -11.16 -28.01 5.61
C GLY A 39 -10.36 -27.91 6.90
N GLY A 40 -9.32 -28.75 7.05
CA GLY A 40 -8.45 -28.73 8.22
C GLY A 40 -7.82 -27.36 8.46
N PRO A 41 -7.80 -26.86 9.70
CA PRO A 41 -7.30 -25.54 10.01
C PRO A 41 -5.77 -25.43 9.86
N LEU A 42 -5.30 -24.28 9.38
CA LEU A 42 -3.88 -23.95 9.36
C LEU A 42 -3.49 -23.35 10.72
N GLU A 43 -3.15 -24.20 11.68
CA GLU A 43 -2.92 -23.77 13.07
C GLU A 43 -1.77 -22.79 13.24
N HIS A 44 -0.72 -22.90 12.41
CA HIS A 44 0.37 -21.91 12.38
C HIS A 44 -0.12 -20.51 11.96
N VAL A 45 -1.10 -20.42 11.06
CA VAL A 45 -1.73 -19.15 10.70
C VAL A 45 -2.60 -18.62 11.86
N ILE A 46 -3.31 -19.50 12.54
CA ILE A 46 -4.13 -19.14 13.72
C ILE A 46 -3.24 -18.59 14.83
N ALA A 47 -2.12 -19.26 15.13
CA ALA A 47 -1.14 -18.78 16.10
C ALA A 47 -0.55 -17.44 15.71
N ALA A 48 -0.19 -17.26 14.43
CA ALA A 48 0.32 -15.99 13.91
C ALA A 48 -0.74 -14.86 13.98
N LYS A 49 -2.02 -15.15 13.77
CA LYS A 49 -3.12 -14.19 13.99
C LYS A 49 -3.22 -13.76 15.45
N ALA A 50 -3.07 -14.68 16.40
CA ALA A 50 -3.11 -14.37 17.83
C ALA A 50 -1.99 -13.39 18.20
N ILE A 51 -0.76 -13.61 17.69
CA ILE A 51 0.37 -12.69 17.88
C ILE A 51 0.07 -11.33 17.25
N CYS A 52 -0.40 -11.32 16.01
CA CYS A 52 -0.79 -10.10 15.29
C CYS A 52 -1.81 -9.26 16.09
N PHE A 53 -2.83 -9.89 16.62
CA PHE A 53 -3.87 -9.19 17.39
C PHE A 53 -3.33 -8.70 18.74
N LYS A 54 -2.46 -9.45 19.39
CA LYS A 54 -1.77 -9.03 20.61
C LYS A 54 -0.91 -7.78 20.36
N GLU A 55 -0.16 -7.75 19.26
CA GLU A 55 0.62 -6.57 18.84
C GLU A 55 -0.32 -5.38 18.52
N ALA A 56 -1.42 -5.62 17.80
CA ALA A 56 -2.37 -4.57 17.44
C ALA A 56 -3.06 -3.90 18.64
N LEU A 57 -3.10 -4.55 19.79
CA LEU A 57 -3.62 -4.00 21.05
C LEU A 57 -2.62 -3.10 21.77
N GLN A 58 -1.34 -3.06 21.35
CA GLN A 58 -0.33 -2.27 22.01
C GLN A 58 -0.37 -0.80 21.57
N PRO A 59 0.01 0.15 22.45
CA PRO A 59 0.08 1.58 22.12
C PRO A 59 0.99 1.87 20.93
N GLU A 60 2.07 1.11 20.77
CA GLU A 60 3.04 1.24 19.68
C GLU A 60 2.41 1.00 18.32
N PHE A 61 1.44 0.08 18.23
CA PHE A 61 0.71 -0.16 17.00
C PHE A 61 -0.17 1.02 16.60
N LYS A 62 -0.78 1.70 17.57
CA LYS A 62 -1.52 2.93 17.34
C LYS A 62 -0.61 4.03 16.80
N ALA A 63 0.56 4.21 17.41
CA ALA A 63 1.57 5.17 16.95
C ALA A 63 2.05 4.84 15.52
N TYR A 64 2.29 3.55 15.23
CA TYR A 64 2.62 3.07 13.89
C TYR A 64 1.55 3.44 12.87
N GLN A 65 0.27 3.17 13.15
CA GLN A 65 -0.84 3.49 12.22
C GLN A 65 -1.00 5.00 12.01
N GLN A 66 -0.77 5.81 13.04
CA GLN A 66 -0.74 7.26 12.90
C GLN A 66 0.39 7.72 11.97
N GLN A 67 1.57 7.11 12.09
CA GLN A 67 2.69 7.40 11.19
C GLN A 67 2.40 6.97 9.75
N VAL A 68 1.73 5.83 9.55
CA VAL A 68 1.28 5.37 8.22
C VAL A 68 0.43 6.44 7.54
N VAL A 69 -0.54 7.02 8.25
CA VAL A 69 -1.41 8.07 7.69
C VAL A 69 -0.63 9.35 7.40
N LYS A 70 0.24 9.79 8.32
CA LYS A 70 1.10 10.98 8.11
C LYS A 70 1.99 10.81 6.87
N ASN A 71 2.58 9.64 6.69
CA ASN A 71 3.40 9.32 5.54
C ASN A 71 2.60 9.38 4.23
N ALA A 72 1.38 8.84 4.22
CA ALA A 72 0.51 8.89 3.05
C ALA A 72 0.13 10.33 2.69
N GLN A 73 -0.20 11.14 3.69
CA GLN A 73 -0.50 12.56 3.50
C GLN A 73 0.70 13.35 2.99
N ALA A 74 1.89 13.10 3.54
CA ALA A 74 3.12 13.74 3.11
C ALA A 74 3.47 13.43 1.65
N MET A 75 3.33 12.16 1.23
CA MET A 75 3.51 11.77 -0.17
C MET A 75 2.47 12.41 -1.09
N ALA A 76 1.18 12.33 -0.73
CA ALA A 76 0.11 12.91 -1.52
C ALA A 76 0.29 14.42 -1.71
N GLY A 77 0.76 15.14 -0.67
CA GLY A 77 1.07 16.56 -0.75
C GLY A 77 2.11 16.88 -1.82
N VAL A 78 3.20 16.14 -1.89
CA VAL A 78 4.24 16.34 -2.92
C VAL A 78 3.69 16.13 -4.34
N PHE A 79 2.86 15.10 -4.55
CA PHE A 79 2.25 14.90 -5.87
C PHE A 79 1.35 16.07 -6.28
N ILE A 80 0.54 16.60 -5.34
CA ILE A 80 -0.31 17.76 -5.57
C ILE A 80 0.55 19.00 -5.89
N GLU A 81 1.58 19.27 -5.09
CA GLU A 81 2.51 20.39 -5.29
C GLU A 81 3.23 20.32 -6.65
N ARG A 82 3.50 19.11 -7.13
CA ARG A 82 4.10 18.85 -8.45
C ARG A 82 3.08 18.80 -9.59
N GLY A 83 1.82 19.16 -9.35
CA GLY A 83 0.77 19.26 -10.37
C GLY A 83 0.09 17.95 -10.77
N PHE A 84 0.31 16.87 -10.04
CA PHE A 84 -0.40 15.61 -10.26
C PHE A 84 -1.78 15.62 -9.60
N ASP A 85 -2.70 14.86 -10.18
CA ASP A 85 -4.07 14.71 -9.68
C ASP A 85 -4.14 13.53 -8.70
N VAL A 86 -4.22 13.84 -7.42
CA VAL A 86 -4.51 12.85 -6.36
C VAL A 86 -6.04 12.73 -6.25
N VAL A 87 -6.57 11.54 -6.53
CA VAL A 87 -8.02 11.28 -6.47
C VAL A 87 -8.56 11.67 -5.10
N SER A 88 -9.66 12.40 -5.07
CA SER A 88 -10.27 13.00 -3.86
C SER A 88 -9.44 14.12 -3.21
N GLY A 89 -8.42 14.66 -3.89
CA GLY A 89 -7.63 15.79 -3.40
C GLY A 89 -6.71 15.48 -2.21
N GLY A 90 -6.48 14.20 -1.92
CA GLY A 90 -5.61 13.79 -0.81
C GLY A 90 -6.01 12.46 -0.19
N THR A 91 -5.58 12.21 1.06
CA THR A 91 -5.92 10.98 1.78
C THR A 91 -6.06 11.20 3.28
N GLN A 92 -6.93 10.40 3.91
CA GLN A 92 -7.09 10.30 5.36
C GLN A 92 -6.81 8.88 5.88
N ASN A 93 -6.21 8.03 5.03
CA ASN A 93 -5.89 6.64 5.38
C ASN A 93 -4.48 6.26 4.92
N HIS A 94 -4.21 4.98 4.75
CA HIS A 94 -2.90 4.39 4.47
C HIS A 94 -2.49 4.41 2.99
N LEU A 95 -3.37 4.84 2.08
CA LEU A 95 -3.14 4.81 0.63
C LEU A 95 -3.81 6.00 -0.07
N PHE A 96 -3.43 6.22 -1.32
CA PHE A 96 -4.10 7.13 -2.24
C PHE A 96 -3.96 6.64 -3.68
N LEU A 97 -4.83 7.14 -4.55
CA LEU A 97 -4.75 6.95 -5.98
C LEU A 97 -4.21 8.21 -6.65
N LEU A 98 -3.28 8.03 -7.58
CA LEU A 98 -2.75 9.06 -8.44
C LEU A 98 -3.34 8.89 -9.83
N SER A 99 -4.00 9.89 -10.36
CA SER A 99 -4.46 9.92 -11.75
C SER A 99 -3.36 10.47 -12.65
N LEU A 100 -3.09 9.75 -13.74
CA LEU A 100 -2.11 10.12 -14.77
C LEU A 100 -2.80 10.51 -16.07
N ILE A 101 -4.12 10.76 -16.05
CA ILE A 101 -4.91 11.12 -17.26
C ILE A 101 -4.38 12.42 -17.87
N LYS A 102 -4.13 13.44 -17.02
CA LYS A 102 -3.63 14.74 -17.48
C LYS A 102 -2.23 14.69 -18.08
N GLN A 103 -1.41 13.75 -17.64
CA GLN A 103 -0.05 13.53 -18.14
C GLN A 103 -0.03 12.63 -19.39
N GLU A 104 -1.18 12.10 -19.79
CA GLU A 104 -1.34 11.13 -20.89
C GLU A 104 -0.52 9.83 -20.71
N ILE A 105 -0.06 9.56 -19.49
CA ILE A 105 0.73 8.38 -19.12
C ILE A 105 -0.19 7.22 -18.79
N SER A 106 0.15 6.01 -19.25
CA SER A 106 -0.56 4.81 -18.80
C SER A 106 -0.04 4.32 -17.45
N GLY A 107 -0.93 3.73 -16.64
CA GLY A 107 -0.51 3.09 -15.39
C GLY A 107 0.47 1.94 -15.64
N LYS A 108 0.34 1.24 -16.77
CA LYS A 108 1.24 0.15 -17.18
C LYS A 108 2.67 0.65 -17.43
N ASP A 109 2.83 1.73 -18.18
CA ASP A 109 4.16 2.27 -18.52
C ASP A 109 4.82 2.92 -17.31
N ALA A 110 4.01 3.62 -16.48
CA ALA A 110 4.49 4.18 -15.22
C ALA A 110 4.98 3.09 -14.24
N ASP A 111 4.22 2.01 -14.07
CA ASP A 111 4.61 0.85 -13.25
C ASP A 111 5.92 0.22 -13.73
N ALA A 112 6.07 0.06 -15.06
CA ALA A 112 7.28 -0.48 -15.66
C ALA A 112 8.50 0.42 -15.42
N ALA A 113 8.37 1.74 -15.60
CA ALA A 113 9.47 2.69 -15.40
C ALA A 113 9.89 2.77 -13.92
N LEU A 114 8.92 2.86 -13.00
CA LEU A 114 9.17 2.85 -11.56
C LEU A 114 9.80 1.53 -11.09
N GLY A 115 9.38 0.40 -11.67
CA GLY A 115 9.97 -0.93 -11.40
C GLY A 115 11.46 -0.99 -11.72
N LYS A 116 11.92 -0.33 -12.79
CA LYS A 116 13.36 -0.21 -13.12
C LYS A 116 14.14 0.51 -12.03
N ALA A 117 13.52 1.44 -11.32
CA ALA A 117 14.12 2.16 -10.18
C ALA A 117 13.90 1.44 -8.83
N PHE A 118 13.43 0.19 -8.83
CA PHE A 118 13.09 -0.60 -7.63
C PHE A 118 11.99 0.00 -6.77
N ILE A 119 11.11 0.78 -7.37
CA ILE A 119 9.91 1.31 -6.73
C ILE A 119 8.71 0.48 -7.17
N THR A 120 8.17 -0.32 -6.25
CA THR A 120 6.99 -1.15 -6.51
C THR A 120 5.72 -0.38 -6.26
N VAL A 121 4.86 -0.31 -7.25
CA VAL A 121 3.53 0.31 -7.18
C VAL A 121 2.47 -0.65 -7.71
N ASN A 122 1.21 -0.27 -7.63
CA ASN A 122 0.13 -0.97 -8.32
C ASN A 122 -0.46 -0.05 -9.38
N LYS A 123 -0.44 -0.47 -10.65
CA LYS A 123 -1.31 0.17 -11.64
C LYS A 123 -2.77 -0.03 -11.24
N ASN A 124 -3.57 1.00 -11.39
CA ASN A 124 -4.95 1.01 -10.90
C ASN A 124 -5.82 1.87 -11.79
N SER A 125 -7.05 1.43 -12.05
CA SER A 125 -8.03 2.31 -12.66
C SER A 125 -8.38 3.46 -11.73
N VAL A 126 -8.64 4.62 -12.32
CA VAL A 126 -9.12 5.81 -11.63
C VAL A 126 -10.56 6.09 -12.02
N PRO A 127 -11.30 6.94 -11.30
CA PRO A 127 -12.65 7.33 -11.70
C PRO A 127 -12.68 7.86 -13.13
N ASN A 128 -13.64 7.37 -13.92
CA ASN A 128 -13.80 7.72 -15.35
C ASN A 128 -12.56 7.40 -16.21
N ASP A 129 -11.84 6.33 -15.88
CA ASP A 129 -10.63 5.92 -16.58
C ASP A 129 -10.92 5.65 -18.07
N PRO A 130 -10.26 6.35 -19.02
CA PRO A 130 -10.46 6.14 -20.44
C PRO A 130 -9.79 4.87 -20.98
N ARG A 131 -8.91 4.24 -20.18
CA ARG A 131 -8.15 3.04 -20.58
C ARG A 131 -8.76 1.77 -20.01
N SER A 132 -8.45 0.64 -20.65
CA SER A 132 -8.90 -0.67 -20.17
C SER A 132 -8.31 -1.02 -18.80
N PRO A 133 -8.94 -1.91 -18.02
CA PRO A 133 -8.44 -2.35 -16.71
C PRO A 133 -7.05 -3.02 -16.77
N PHE A 134 -6.60 -3.46 -17.94
CA PHE A 134 -5.26 -4.05 -18.13
C PHE A 134 -4.16 -3.01 -18.30
N VAL A 135 -4.51 -1.80 -18.74
CA VAL A 135 -3.59 -0.69 -19.00
C VAL A 135 -3.66 0.34 -17.88
N THR A 136 -4.87 0.79 -17.55
CA THR A 136 -5.20 1.80 -16.54
C THR A 136 -4.60 3.19 -16.79
N SER A 137 -5.09 4.19 -16.07
CA SER A 137 -4.57 5.56 -16.11
C SER A 137 -4.15 6.06 -14.73
N GLY A 138 -3.88 5.17 -13.81
CA GLY A 138 -3.48 5.55 -12.47
C GLY A 138 -2.56 4.58 -11.78
N LEU A 139 -2.05 5.06 -10.65
CA LEU A 139 -1.21 4.31 -9.73
C LEU A 139 -1.80 4.37 -8.32
N ARG A 140 -1.66 3.29 -7.57
CA ARG A 140 -2.01 3.25 -6.15
C ARG A 140 -0.76 3.16 -5.31
N PHE A 141 -0.63 4.10 -4.37
CA PHE A 141 0.44 4.16 -3.40
C PHE A 141 -0.09 3.83 -2.01
N GLY A 142 0.67 3.07 -1.25
CA GLY A 142 0.36 2.78 0.15
C GLY A 142 1.63 2.82 0.99
N THR A 143 1.51 3.30 2.22
CA THR A 143 2.65 3.59 3.09
C THR A 143 2.92 2.60 4.22
N PRO A 144 2.11 1.55 4.49
CA PRO A 144 2.40 0.62 5.58
C PRO A 144 3.79 -0.04 5.49
N ALA A 145 4.18 -0.51 4.30
CA ALA A 145 5.45 -1.20 4.10
C ALA A 145 6.66 -0.28 4.35
N VAL A 146 6.66 0.93 3.80
CA VAL A 146 7.74 1.90 4.03
C VAL A 146 7.76 2.39 5.48
N THR A 147 6.61 2.56 6.13
CA THR A 147 6.53 2.91 7.55
C THR A 147 7.11 1.78 8.43
N THR A 148 6.85 0.52 8.10
CA THR A 148 7.47 -0.63 8.78
C THR A 148 8.99 -0.63 8.64
N ARG A 149 9.53 -0.13 7.52
CA ARG A 149 10.98 0.07 7.33
C ARG A 149 11.56 1.23 8.15
N GLY A 150 10.71 2.09 8.72
CA GLY A 150 11.14 3.25 9.49
C GLY A 150 11.07 4.58 8.75
N PHE A 151 10.47 4.63 7.54
CA PHE A 151 10.23 5.89 6.85
C PHE A 151 9.29 6.77 7.66
N LYS A 152 9.61 8.06 7.66
CA LYS A 152 8.77 9.14 8.17
C LYS A 152 8.43 10.10 7.03
N GLU A 153 7.83 11.23 7.37
CA GLU A 153 7.35 12.21 6.39
C GLU A 153 8.47 12.72 5.48
N ALA A 154 9.69 12.89 5.99
CA ALA A 154 10.83 13.38 5.20
C ALA A 154 11.21 12.39 4.09
N GLU A 155 11.46 11.15 4.43
CA GLU A 155 11.80 10.08 3.49
C GLU A 155 10.65 9.83 2.48
N CYS A 156 9.41 9.94 2.95
CA CYS A 156 8.23 9.80 2.08
C CYS A 156 8.10 10.95 1.08
N LYS A 157 8.43 12.19 1.47
CA LYS A 157 8.47 13.34 0.56
C LYS A 157 9.58 13.19 -0.49
N GLU A 158 10.77 12.77 -0.07
CA GLU A 158 11.88 12.50 -0.99
C GLU A 158 11.49 11.42 -2.02
N LEU A 159 10.93 10.31 -1.55
CA LEU A 159 10.48 9.22 -2.42
C LEU A 159 9.41 9.71 -3.42
N ALA A 160 8.45 10.50 -2.97
CA ALA A 160 7.43 11.08 -3.85
C ALA A 160 8.05 12.00 -4.90
N GLY A 161 9.05 12.82 -4.53
CA GLY A 161 9.81 13.65 -5.46
C GLY A 161 10.51 12.82 -6.54
N TRP A 162 11.19 11.74 -6.16
CA TRP A 162 11.86 10.84 -7.11
C TRP A 162 10.87 10.16 -8.05
N ILE A 163 9.69 9.79 -7.55
CA ILE A 163 8.62 9.23 -8.39
C ILE A 163 8.15 10.28 -9.40
N CYS A 164 7.93 11.53 -8.98
CA CYS A 164 7.55 12.62 -9.88
C CYS A 164 8.61 12.86 -10.97
N ASP A 165 9.90 12.78 -10.62
CA ASP A 165 10.99 12.97 -11.58
C ASP A 165 10.97 11.88 -12.67
N ILE A 166 10.69 10.62 -12.33
CA ILE A 166 10.53 9.53 -13.32
C ILE A 166 9.25 9.72 -14.14
N LEU A 167 8.14 10.12 -13.51
CA LEU A 167 6.87 10.33 -14.19
C LEU A 167 6.90 11.55 -15.15
N ALA A 168 7.84 12.47 -15.00
CA ALA A 168 8.03 13.59 -15.91
C ALA A 168 8.56 13.14 -17.29
N ASP A 169 9.37 12.08 -17.36
CA ASP A 169 9.86 11.45 -18.58
C ASP A 169 10.21 9.99 -18.32
N LEU A 170 9.28 9.10 -18.69
CA LEU A 170 9.43 7.65 -18.51
C LEU A 170 10.57 7.02 -19.33
N SER A 171 11.06 7.73 -20.34
CA SER A 171 12.14 7.26 -21.23
C SER A 171 13.54 7.68 -20.76
N ASN A 172 13.64 8.52 -19.76
CA ASN A 172 14.89 9.05 -19.25
C ASN A 172 15.62 8.04 -18.36
N GLU A 173 16.37 7.14 -18.97
CA GLU A 173 17.10 6.10 -18.24
C GLU A 173 18.11 6.69 -17.24
N ALA A 174 18.70 7.86 -17.51
CA ALA A 174 19.64 8.51 -16.59
C ALA A 174 18.95 8.92 -15.27
N VAL A 175 17.73 9.44 -15.34
CA VAL A 175 16.91 9.77 -14.16
C VAL A 175 16.53 8.50 -13.43
N ILE A 176 16.08 7.45 -14.14
CA ILE A 176 15.71 6.17 -13.56
C ILE A 176 16.89 5.54 -12.81
N ASP A 177 18.08 5.55 -13.41
CA ASP A 177 19.29 5.01 -12.78
C ASP A 177 19.72 5.82 -11.55
N ALA A 178 19.68 7.14 -11.63
CA ALA A 178 19.97 8.01 -10.48
C ALA A 178 18.99 7.78 -9.32
N VAL A 179 17.71 7.63 -9.61
CA VAL A 179 16.70 7.31 -8.61
C VAL A 179 16.91 5.90 -8.04
N ARG A 180 17.26 4.93 -8.88
CA ARG A 180 17.58 3.55 -8.42
C ARG A 180 18.68 3.55 -7.36
N GLU A 181 19.75 4.32 -7.56
CA GLU A 181 20.83 4.40 -6.57
C GLU A 181 20.37 5.07 -5.26
N LYS A 182 19.54 6.12 -5.33
CA LYS A 182 18.92 6.73 -4.14
C LYS A 182 18.03 5.72 -3.39
N VAL A 183 17.22 4.93 -4.10
CA VAL A 183 16.36 3.89 -3.51
C VAL A 183 17.20 2.81 -2.83
N LYS A 184 18.28 2.34 -3.47
CA LYS A 184 19.21 1.39 -2.83
C LYS A 184 19.81 1.96 -1.55
N ALA A 185 20.26 3.20 -1.58
CA ALA A 185 20.89 3.86 -0.44
C ALA A 185 19.92 3.98 0.75
N ILE A 186 18.70 4.45 0.51
CA ILE A 186 17.69 4.58 1.58
C ILE A 186 17.25 3.21 2.11
N CYS A 187 17.09 2.22 1.23
CA CYS A 187 16.74 0.86 1.63
C CYS A 187 17.84 0.16 2.45
N LYS A 188 19.11 0.47 2.19
CA LYS A 188 20.24 0.00 3.00
C LYS A 188 20.25 0.65 4.39
N LYS A 189 19.93 1.95 4.46
CA LYS A 189 19.82 2.69 5.73
C LYS A 189 18.63 2.23 6.58
N LEU A 190 17.53 1.85 5.93
CA LEU A 190 16.26 1.45 6.55
C LEU A 190 15.90 0.02 6.09
N PRO A 191 16.56 -1.01 6.56
CA PRO A 191 16.29 -2.40 6.17
C PRO A 191 14.94 -2.87 6.70
N VAL A 192 14.31 -3.86 6.02
CA VAL A 192 13.03 -4.46 6.47
C VAL A 192 13.23 -5.24 7.76
N TYR A 193 14.32 -5.99 7.83
CA TYR A 193 14.71 -6.74 9.03
C TYR A 193 15.92 -6.03 9.64
N GLY A 194 15.84 -5.73 10.93
CA GLY A 194 16.97 -5.17 11.66
C GLY A 194 18.17 -6.11 11.55
N ALA A 195 19.35 -5.52 11.44
CA ALA A 195 20.61 -6.25 11.56
C ALA A 195 20.82 -6.70 12.99
#